data_833ccfb523890484327e8ec1e65163ea
#
_entry.id   833ccfb523890484327e8ec1e65163ea
#
_cell.length_a   1.000
_cell.length_b   1.000
_cell.length_c   1.000
_cell.angle_alpha   90.00
_cell.angle_beta   90.00
_cell.angle_gamma   90.00
#
_symmetry.space_group_name_H-M   'P 1'
#
loop_
_entity.id
_entity.type
_entity.pdbx_description
1 polymer ?
#
loop_
_entity_poly.entity_id
_entity_poly.type
_entity_poly.pdbx_seq_one_letter_code
_entity_poly.pdbx_strand_id
1 'polypeptide(L)'
;DGGRRRILASREFHQIAGRAGRAGFDTVGYVVIEATEHEIENWRLRQRAGTDPAKLKKLRKKTVRDGEVVWSEKTYQRLVAAQPEGLVSQFRVSSSMLLNVVCRPGNGFAHMKHLLRDNHDSREKQNKDILRTIELLRGLLTAGIVVKLDEPDPTGREYQLTAELQPDFALNQPLGPFALAALELLDRDSDTYTLDVISVFESVLEDPTPLLIAQQKQARGEEIAALKAEGVDYNERMAIVEEITWPMPLADELEEAYGIYCKGHPWAREFDISPKSVVRDMIEHGMTFSDLIATYGLARAEGVVLHYLTDAWRTLQHSVPQEYLTDDLEDIIVWLGELVRQVDSSLVDEWAQLADPDAPISHDTLARELAFGVEDPTALTANQRAFGIMVRNIMFRLVQLFAYEQEDTLTQMTEYLDDAPDFGAAMDAYFEDYADVDVSPAARGPEFFLLKKTGRSWEVRQIIKDPEGDNAFSFAGVIDLDASDAAGEVRFADLRIDF
;
A
#
# COMPACT_ATOMS: atom_id res chain seq x y z
N ASP A 1 0.57 18.89 4.50
CA ASP A 1 1.84 19.36 3.91
C ASP A 1 2.87 19.57 5.00
N GLY A 2 3.73 18.59 5.27
CA GLY A 2 4.96 18.75 6.05
C GLY A 2 4.84 19.35 7.46
N GLY A 3 3.72 19.13 8.15
CA GLY A 3 3.53 19.56 9.53
C GLY A 3 3.35 21.09 9.76
N ARG A 4 3.39 21.92 8.72
CA ARG A 4 3.15 23.37 8.87
C ARG A 4 1.66 23.68 8.70
N ARG A 5 1.06 24.26 9.75
CA ARG A 5 -0.32 24.76 9.70
C ARG A 5 -0.37 26.02 8.82
N ARG A 6 -1.33 26.09 7.88
CA ARG A 6 -1.57 27.26 7.02
C ARG A 6 -3.08 27.53 6.88
N ILE A 7 -3.43 28.73 6.46
CA ILE A 7 -4.80 29.05 6.05
C ILE A 7 -5.06 28.35 4.71
N LEU A 8 -6.23 27.75 4.56
CA LEU A 8 -6.67 27.14 3.31
C LEU A 8 -6.73 28.19 2.19
N ALA A 9 -6.39 27.78 0.98
CA ALA A 9 -6.73 28.54 -0.22
C ALA A 9 -8.24 28.49 -0.45
N SER A 10 -8.80 29.46 -1.16
CA SER A 10 -10.25 29.52 -1.41
C SER A 10 -10.76 28.28 -2.11
N ARG A 11 -9.99 27.77 -3.06
CA ARG A 11 -10.29 26.51 -3.77
C ARG A 11 -10.39 25.32 -2.80
N GLU A 12 -9.40 25.16 -1.92
CA GLU A 12 -9.38 24.08 -0.92
C GLU A 12 -10.59 24.17 0.02
N PHE A 13 -10.89 25.40 0.47
CA PHE A 13 -12.06 25.64 1.30
C PHE A 13 -13.37 25.25 0.59
N HIS A 14 -13.57 25.70 -0.64
CA HIS A 14 -14.77 25.38 -1.42
C HIS A 14 -14.86 23.91 -1.77
N GLN A 15 -13.74 23.23 -2.02
CA GLN A 15 -13.70 21.79 -2.29
C GLN A 15 -14.13 20.98 -1.06
N ILE A 16 -13.69 21.38 0.15
CA ILE A 16 -14.12 20.73 1.40
C ILE A 16 -15.58 21.06 1.69
N ALA A 17 -15.96 22.34 1.61
CA ALA A 17 -17.31 22.82 1.89
C ALA A 17 -18.35 22.23 0.90
N GLY A 18 -17.97 22.06 -0.36
CA GLY A 18 -18.82 21.49 -1.41
C GLY A 18 -19.16 20.00 -1.23
N ARG A 19 -18.50 19.32 -0.27
CA ARG A 19 -18.82 17.94 0.10
C ARG A 19 -19.86 17.85 1.24
N ALA A 20 -20.30 19.00 1.76
CA ALA A 20 -21.35 19.03 2.77
C ALA A 20 -22.71 18.75 2.13
N GLY A 21 -23.37 17.68 2.59
CA GLY A 21 -24.60 17.17 2.01
C GLY A 21 -24.37 16.22 0.82
N ARG A 22 -25.28 15.25 0.66
CA ARG A 22 -25.23 14.25 -0.42
C ARG A 22 -26.18 14.65 -1.53
N ALA A 23 -25.67 14.75 -2.75
CA ALA A 23 -26.48 15.06 -3.92
C ALA A 23 -27.63 14.05 -4.07
N GLY A 24 -28.86 14.58 -4.22
CA GLY A 24 -30.06 13.76 -4.37
C GLY A 24 -30.68 13.25 -3.06
N PHE A 25 -30.01 13.40 -1.90
CA PHE A 25 -30.52 12.97 -0.59
C PHE A 25 -30.72 14.13 0.39
N ASP A 26 -29.75 15.04 0.46
CA ASP A 26 -29.81 16.16 1.40
C ASP A 26 -30.14 17.45 0.68
N THR A 27 -31.11 18.22 1.24
CA THR A 27 -31.48 19.53 0.72
C THR A 27 -30.63 20.67 1.27
N VAL A 28 -29.95 20.44 2.40
CA VAL A 28 -29.08 21.42 3.07
C VAL A 28 -27.85 20.71 3.62
N GLY A 29 -26.67 21.22 3.30
CA GLY A 29 -25.41 20.81 3.90
C GLY A 29 -24.90 21.84 4.88
N TYR A 30 -24.30 21.40 5.99
CA TYR A 30 -23.72 22.28 7.01
C TYR A 30 -22.20 22.17 7.01
N VAL A 31 -21.55 23.34 6.99
CA VAL A 31 -20.09 23.44 7.17
C VAL A 31 -19.82 24.11 8.51
N VAL A 32 -19.18 23.37 9.42
CA VAL A 32 -18.84 23.86 10.76
C VAL A 32 -17.34 24.10 10.82
N ILE A 33 -16.93 25.28 11.30
CA ILE A 33 -15.54 25.65 11.46
C ILE A 33 -15.27 25.88 12.94
N GLU A 34 -14.25 25.20 13.46
CA GLU A 34 -13.83 25.34 14.83
C GLU A 34 -13.04 26.66 15.01
N ALA A 35 -13.43 27.46 15.99
CA ALA A 35 -12.71 28.69 16.33
C ALA A 35 -11.37 28.34 16.99
N THR A 36 -10.34 29.13 16.73
CA THR A 36 -9.02 28.97 17.37
C THR A 36 -9.10 29.24 18.89
N GLU A 37 -8.24 28.54 19.65
CA GLU A 37 -8.26 28.62 21.12
C GLU A 37 -8.19 30.06 21.63
N HIS A 38 -7.32 30.89 21.06
CA HIS A 38 -7.19 32.32 21.44
C HIS A 38 -8.46 33.13 21.14
N GLU A 39 -9.22 32.81 20.06
CA GLU A 39 -10.48 33.48 19.78
C GLU A 39 -11.56 33.07 20.78
N ILE A 40 -11.63 31.77 21.15
CA ILE A 40 -12.55 31.28 22.18
C ILE A 40 -12.24 31.94 23.53
N GLU A 41 -10.97 32.05 23.93
CA GLU A 41 -10.59 32.67 25.16
C GLU A 41 -10.92 34.19 25.15
N ASN A 42 -10.61 34.89 24.05
CA ASN A 42 -10.93 36.31 23.87
C ASN A 42 -12.46 36.55 23.88
N TRP A 43 -13.24 35.62 23.29
CA TRP A 43 -14.69 35.66 23.36
C TRP A 43 -15.19 35.49 24.81
N ARG A 44 -14.67 34.52 25.56
CA ARG A 44 -14.98 34.29 26.98
C ARG A 44 -14.64 35.50 27.83
N LEU A 45 -13.49 36.17 27.56
CA LEU A 45 -13.10 37.42 28.24
C LEU A 45 -14.08 38.57 27.95
N ARG A 46 -14.54 38.72 26.70
CA ARG A 46 -15.56 39.71 26.33
C ARG A 46 -16.90 39.43 27.02
N GLN A 47 -17.34 38.14 27.05
CA GLN A 47 -18.56 37.78 27.76
C GLN A 47 -18.51 38.11 29.26
N ARG A 48 -17.37 37.85 29.91
CA ARG A 48 -17.18 38.19 31.33
C ARG A 48 -17.15 39.72 31.60
N ALA A 49 -16.68 40.49 30.63
CA ALA A 49 -16.66 41.96 30.74
C ALA A 49 -18.06 42.58 30.57
N GLY A 50 -18.99 41.85 29.92
CA GLY A 50 -20.35 42.32 29.64
C GLY A 50 -20.37 43.54 28.70
N THR A 51 -21.35 44.37 28.84
CA THR A 51 -21.55 45.61 28.02
C THR A 51 -20.86 46.86 28.60
N ASP A 52 -20.09 46.73 29.68
CA ASP A 52 -19.41 47.85 30.32
C ASP A 52 -18.23 48.39 29.48
N PRO A 53 -18.31 49.60 28.92
CA PRO A 53 -17.29 50.14 28.05
C PRO A 53 -15.91 50.36 28.74
N ALA A 54 -15.90 50.58 30.06
CA ALA A 54 -14.69 50.74 30.83
C ALA A 54 -13.95 49.40 31.02
N LYS A 55 -14.68 48.33 31.23
CA LYS A 55 -14.13 46.99 31.33
C LYS A 55 -13.64 46.48 29.96
N LEU A 56 -14.38 46.75 28.91
CA LEU A 56 -14.00 46.38 27.55
C LEU A 56 -12.70 47.04 27.07
N LYS A 57 -12.48 48.34 27.44
CA LYS A 57 -11.22 49.07 27.13
C LYS A 57 -10.02 48.53 27.87
N LYS A 58 -10.20 47.97 29.08
CA LYS A 58 -9.12 47.41 29.91
C LYS A 58 -8.81 45.94 29.60
N LEU A 59 -9.55 45.32 28.69
CA LEU A 59 -9.45 43.92 28.37
C LEU A 59 -8.13 43.63 27.63
N ARG A 60 -7.24 42.89 28.29
CA ARG A 60 -6.00 42.45 27.69
C ARG A 60 -6.29 41.18 26.87
N LYS A 61 -6.38 41.33 25.55
CA LYS A 61 -6.60 40.22 24.66
C LYS A 61 -5.40 39.27 24.67
N LYS A 62 -5.66 37.96 24.65
CA LYS A 62 -4.62 36.98 24.46
C LYS A 62 -4.13 37.01 23.02
N THR A 63 -2.82 36.95 22.85
CA THR A 63 -2.13 36.84 21.56
C THR A 63 -1.99 35.39 21.15
N VAL A 64 -1.84 35.17 19.88
CA VAL A 64 -1.59 33.86 19.27
C VAL A 64 -0.25 33.34 19.73
N ARG A 65 -0.14 32.03 19.96
CA ARG A 65 1.11 31.36 20.26
C ARG A 65 1.98 31.27 19.00
N ASP A 66 3.29 31.29 19.17
CA ASP A 66 4.22 31.11 18.05
C ASP A 66 3.97 29.77 17.36
N GLY A 67 3.86 29.79 16.01
CA GLY A 67 3.57 28.63 15.19
C GLY A 67 2.09 28.32 14.97
N GLU A 68 1.16 29.07 15.59
CA GLU A 68 -0.28 28.91 15.30
C GLU A 68 -0.73 29.81 14.14
N VAL A 69 -1.62 29.27 13.31
CA VAL A 69 -2.22 30.04 12.20
C VAL A 69 -3.34 30.91 12.74
N VAL A 70 -3.25 32.20 12.45
CA VAL A 70 -4.28 33.18 12.85
C VAL A 70 -5.38 33.23 11.81
N TRP A 71 -6.59 32.94 12.21
CA TRP A 71 -7.77 33.16 11.38
C TRP A 71 -8.91 33.75 12.22
N SER A 72 -9.81 34.46 11.60
CA SER A 72 -10.92 35.15 12.23
C SER A 72 -12.17 35.02 11.37
N GLU A 73 -13.31 35.45 11.92
CA GLU A 73 -14.56 35.52 11.15
C GLU A 73 -14.39 36.26 9.81
N LYS A 74 -13.59 37.31 9.77
CA LYS A 74 -13.26 38.03 8.51
C LYS A 74 -12.52 37.13 7.51
N THR A 75 -11.60 36.29 8.01
CA THR A 75 -10.90 35.29 7.16
C THR A 75 -11.87 34.30 6.57
N TYR A 76 -12.78 33.80 7.39
CA TYR A 76 -13.85 32.90 6.97
C TYR A 76 -14.76 33.53 5.91
N GLN A 77 -15.29 34.72 6.19
CA GLN A 77 -16.16 35.45 5.25
C GLN A 77 -15.46 35.70 3.91
N ARG A 78 -14.14 36.02 3.95
CA ARG A 78 -13.33 36.18 2.75
C ARG A 78 -13.22 34.86 1.98
N LEU A 79 -12.98 33.72 2.64
CA LEU A 79 -12.90 32.42 1.98
C LEU A 79 -14.24 32.02 1.35
N VAL A 80 -15.35 32.28 2.02
CA VAL A 80 -16.72 32.02 1.49
C VAL A 80 -17.01 32.88 0.26
N ALA A 81 -16.63 34.14 0.29
CA ALA A 81 -16.93 35.11 -0.78
C ALA A 81 -15.95 35.06 -1.95
N ALA A 82 -14.76 34.53 -1.74
CA ALA A 82 -13.73 34.51 -2.76
C ALA A 82 -14.04 33.47 -3.83
N GLN A 83 -13.80 33.81 -5.07
CA GLN A 83 -13.82 32.82 -6.15
C GLN A 83 -12.63 31.88 -5.97
N PRO A 84 -12.82 30.55 -6.24
CA PRO A 84 -11.73 29.61 -6.24
C PRO A 84 -10.61 30.03 -7.21
N GLU A 85 -9.37 29.87 -6.79
CA GLU A 85 -8.21 30.12 -7.62
C GLU A 85 -8.24 29.15 -8.82
N GLY A 86 -7.81 29.63 -9.98
CA GLY A 86 -7.71 28.81 -11.20
C GLY A 86 -6.77 27.62 -10.97
N LEU A 87 -7.06 26.50 -11.61
CA LEU A 87 -6.19 25.33 -11.63
C LEU A 87 -4.90 25.70 -12.37
N VAL A 88 -3.77 25.40 -11.75
CA VAL A 88 -2.47 25.46 -12.40
C VAL A 88 -2.12 24.04 -12.85
N SER A 89 -1.88 23.87 -14.14
CA SER A 89 -1.47 22.58 -14.68
C SER A 89 -0.12 22.16 -14.08
N GLN A 90 -0.10 20.94 -13.51
CA GLN A 90 1.12 20.27 -13.10
C GLN A 90 1.58 19.23 -14.14
N PHE A 91 1.02 19.32 -15.34
CA PHE A 91 1.35 18.44 -16.43
C PHE A 91 2.86 18.44 -16.69
N ARG A 92 3.43 17.24 -16.72
CA ARG A 92 4.83 16.98 -17.08
C ARG A 92 4.87 15.79 -18.02
N VAL A 93 5.72 15.87 -19.03
CA VAL A 93 5.97 14.73 -19.90
C VAL A 93 6.91 13.77 -19.20
N SER A 94 6.43 12.55 -18.98
CA SER A 94 7.23 11.43 -18.48
C SER A 94 7.36 10.35 -19.56
N SER A 95 8.32 9.45 -19.38
CA SER A 95 8.52 8.32 -20.29
C SER A 95 7.31 7.39 -20.28
N SER A 96 6.72 7.11 -19.11
CA SER A 96 5.54 6.27 -18.99
C SER A 96 4.32 6.85 -19.70
N MET A 97 4.06 8.16 -19.53
CA MET A 97 3.00 8.84 -20.26
C MET A 97 3.22 8.78 -21.78
N LEU A 98 4.46 8.99 -22.22
CA LEU A 98 4.82 8.93 -23.63
C LEU A 98 4.59 7.54 -24.22
N LEU A 99 5.06 6.48 -23.52
CA LEU A 99 4.84 5.08 -23.90
C LEU A 99 3.35 4.79 -24.06
N ASN A 100 2.57 5.20 -23.09
CA ASN A 100 1.13 5.01 -23.07
C ASN A 100 0.42 5.67 -24.25
N VAL A 101 0.76 6.91 -24.55
CA VAL A 101 0.10 7.68 -25.60
C VAL A 101 0.55 7.24 -26.99
N VAL A 102 1.84 6.95 -27.17
CA VAL A 102 2.42 6.61 -28.47
C VAL A 102 2.00 5.20 -28.92
N CYS A 103 1.81 4.29 -27.97
CA CYS A 103 1.42 2.91 -28.28
C CYS A 103 -0.10 2.66 -28.29
N ARG A 104 -0.93 3.70 -28.14
CA ARG A 104 -2.40 3.58 -28.28
C ARG A 104 -2.80 3.27 -29.73
N PRO A 105 -3.97 2.62 -29.91
CA PRO A 105 -4.59 2.50 -31.23
C PRO A 105 -4.70 3.86 -31.93
N GLY A 106 -4.45 3.89 -33.23
CA GLY A 106 -4.42 5.11 -34.02
C GLY A 106 -3.04 5.77 -34.11
N ASN A 107 -3.01 7.02 -34.54
CA ASN A 107 -1.75 7.75 -34.71
C ASN A 107 -1.27 8.34 -33.39
N GLY A 108 -0.33 7.65 -32.71
CA GLY A 108 0.24 8.06 -31.43
C GLY A 108 0.90 9.44 -31.46
N PHE A 109 1.51 9.84 -32.60
CA PHE A 109 2.06 11.17 -32.74
C PHE A 109 0.98 12.25 -32.75
N ALA A 110 -0.15 11.99 -33.39
CA ALA A 110 -1.28 12.93 -33.39
C ALA A 110 -1.88 13.08 -31.99
N HIS A 111 -2.03 11.98 -31.26
CA HIS A 111 -2.49 12.00 -29.87
C HIS A 111 -1.54 12.80 -28.97
N MET A 112 -0.23 12.56 -29.08
CA MET A 112 0.77 13.30 -28.30
C MET A 112 0.78 14.80 -28.66
N LYS A 113 0.70 15.14 -29.93
CA LYS A 113 0.59 16.53 -30.40
C LYS A 113 -0.64 17.23 -29.80
N HIS A 114 -1.78 16.55 -29.73
CA HIS A 114 -3.00 17.07 -29.13
C HIS A 114 -2.79 17.36 -27.63
N LEU A 115 -2.26 16.41 -26.86
CA LEU A 115 -1.95 16.60 -25.45
C LEU A 115 -1.00 17.77 -25.17
N LEU A 116 0.03 17.95 -26.01
CA LEU A 116 1.04 18.99 -25.82
C LEU A 116 0.60 20.38 -26.26
N ARG A 117 -0.37 20.47 -27.19
CA ARG A 117 -0.78 21.76 -27.77
C ARG A 117 -2.13 22.27 -27.29
N ASP A 118 -3.05 21.35 -26.95
CA ASP A 118 -4.43 21.69 -26.62
C ASP A 118 -4.70 21.67 -25.11
N ASN A 119 -3.65 21.94 -24.32
CA ASN A 119 -3.72 22.11 -22.87
C ASN A 119 -3.68 23.60 -22.48
N HIS A 120 -3.93 23.88 -21.20
CA HIS A 120 -3.97 25.25 -20.65
C HIS A 120 -2.60 25.81 -20.26
N ASP A 121 -1.50 25.13 -20.58
CA ASP A 121 -0.16 25.60 -20.28
C ASP A 121 0.27 26.77 -21.19
N SER A 122 1.23 27.56 -20.70
CA SER A 122 1.81 28.64 -21.49
C SER A 122 2.53 28.09 -22.73
N ARG A 123 2.58 28.87 -23.82
CA ARG A 123 3.31 28.47 -25.03
C ARG A 123 4.77 28.12 -24.78
N GLU A 124 5.40 28.80 -23.80
CA GLU A 124 6.78 28.52 -23.45
C GLU A 124 6.91 27.13 -22.82
N LYS A 125 6.00 26.77 -21.88
CA LYS A 125 5.97 25.45 -21.26
C LYS A 125 5.63 24.35 -22.29
N GLN A 126 4.62 24.58 -23.14
CA GLN A 126 4.28 23.67 -24.22
C GLN A 126 5.47 23.36 -25.15
N ASN A 127 6.29 24.38 -25.49
CA ASN A 127 7.48 24.16 -26.31
C ASN A 127 8.57 23.37 -25.58
N LYS A 128 8.77 23.60 -24.27
CA LYS A 128 9.69 22.80 -23.45
C LYS A 128 9.24 21.34 -23.39
N ASP A 129 7.95 21.11 -23.17
CA ASP A 129 7.37 19.76 -23.11
C ASP A 129 7.47 19.03 -24.44
N ILE A 130 7.33 19.74 -25.58
CA ILE A 130 7.54 19.17 -26.92
C ILE A 130 9.00 18.74 -27.11
N LEU A 131 9.97 19.59 -26.75
CA LEU A 131 11.38 19.24 -26.87
C LEU A 131 11.71 18.02 -26.01
N ARG A 132 11.23 18.03 -24.76
CA ARG A 132 11.38 16.88 -23.83
C ARG A 132 10.75 15.59 -24.41
N THR A 133 9.55 15.69 -25.00
CA THR A 133 8.90 14.54 -25.67
C THR A 133 9.78 13.94 -26.77
N ILE A 134 10.37 14.80 -27.61
CA ILE A 134 11.24 14.36 -28.71
C ILE A 134 12.51 13.68 -28.16
N GLU A 135 13.11 14.23 -27.11
CA GLU A 135 14.29 13.66 -26.46
C GLU A 135 13.98 12.28 -25.86
N LEU A 136 12.90 12.16 -25.10
CA LEU A 136 12.46 10.90 -24.52
C LEU A 136 12.12 9.86 -25.57
N LEU A 137 11.37 10.22 -26.62
CA LEU A 137 11.02 9.28 -27.69
C LEU A 137 12.26 8.77 -28.43
N ARG A 138 13.22 9.65 -28.71
CA ARG A 138 14.49 9.23 -29.30
C ARG A 138 15.26 8.28 -28.40
N GLY A 139 15.28 8.55 -27.09
CA GLY A 139 15.90 7.67 -26.10
C GLY A 139 15.25 6.28 -26.11
N LEU A 140 13.93 6.20 -26.08
CA LEU A 140 13.16 4.95 -26.11
C LEU A 140 13.35 4.15 -27.41
N LEU A 141 13.41 4.84 -28.55
CA LEU A 141 13.70 4.20 -29.85
C LEU A 141 15.14 3.68 -29.91
N THR A 142 16.12 4.46 -29.42
CA THR A 142 17.53 4.05 -29.40
C THR A 142 17.78 2.89 -28.45
N ALA A 143 17.07 2.86 -27.32
CA ALA A 143 17.11 1.76 -26.35
C ALA A 143 16.36 0.51 -26.82
N GLY A 144 15.65 0.58 -27.95
CA GLY A 144 14.87 -0.54 -28.49
C GLY A 144 13.61 -0.87 -27.68
N ILE A 145 13.18 -0.02 -26.74
CA ILE A 145 11.95 -0.21 -25.96
C ILE A 145 10.71 0.03 -26.81
N VAL A 146 10.81 1.00 -27.71
CA VAL A 146 9.79 1.31 -28.70
C VAL A 146 10.36 1.07 -30.09
N VAL A 147 9.63 0.39 -30.94
CA VAL A 147 9.97 0.20 -32.35
C VAL A 147 8.95 0.95 -33.20
N LYS A 148 9.45 1.64 -34.23
CA LYS A 148 8.57 2.20 -35.25
C LYS A 148 8.25 1.11 -36.27
N LEU A 149 6.97 0.87 -36.50
CA LEU A 149 6.52 -0.08 -37.53
C LEU A 149 6.74 0.50 -38.91
N ASP A 150 7.12 -0.34 -39.88
CA ASP A 150 7.27 0.06 -41.28
C ASP A 150 5.91 0.46 -41.90
N GLU A 151 4.85 -0.25 -41.53
CA GLU A 151 3.46 0.07 -41.84
C GLU A 151 2.63 0.06 -40.56
N PRO A 152 1.61 0.96 -40.44
CA PRO A 152 0.72 0.94 -39.30
C PRO A 152 0.02 -0.43 -39.15
N ASP A 153 -0.15 -0.89 -37.91
CA ASP A 153 -0.87 -2.11 -37.63
C ASP A 153 -2.39 -1.99 -37.98
N PRO A 154 -3.20 -3.05 -37.92
CA PRO A 154 -4.63 -3.01 -38.21
C PRO A 154 -5.41 -2.02 -37.33
N THR A 155 -4.87 -1.62 -36.17
CA THR A 155 -5.45 -0.62 -35.27
C THR A 155 -4.96 0.80 -35.57
N GLY A 156 -4.08 0.98 -36.56
CA GLY A 156 -3.51 2.27 -36.98
C GLY A 156 -2.33 2.74 -36.13
N ARG A 157 -1.72 1.88 -35.29
CA ARG A 157 -0.52 2.20 -34.52
C ARG A 157 0.71 2.23 -35.42
N GLU A 158 1.52 3.27 -35.26
CA GLU A 158 2.82 3.42 -35.93
C GLU A 158 4.00 3.01 -35.07
N TYR A 159 3.78 2.87 -33.76
CA TYR A 159 4.80 2.51 -32.77
C TYR A 159 4.31 1.34 -31.92
N GLN A 160 5.20 0.44 -31.61
CA GLN A 160 4.94 -0.75 -30.77
C GLN A 160 6.01 -0.87 -29.71
N LEU A 161 5.63 -1.36 -28.54
CA LEU A 161 6.56 -1.78 -27.51
C LEU A 161 7.20 -3.12 -27.91
N THR A 162 8.50 -3.26 -27.69
CA THR A 162 9.23 -4.51 -27.99
C THR A 162 8.98 -5.61 -27.00
N ALA A 163 8.66 -5.26 -25.74
CA ALA A 163 8.17 -6.22 -24.77
C ALA A 163 6.67 -6.42 -24.94
N GLU A 164 6.18 -7.65 -24.83
CA GLU A 164 4.75 -7.95 -24.73
C GLU A 164 4.25 -7.48 -23.34
N LEU A 165 4.15 -6.17 -23.19
CA LEU A 165 3.53 -5.58 -22.03
C LEU A 165 2.02 -5.72 -22.16
N GLN A 166 1.36 -6.15 -21.10
CA GLN A 166 -0.10 -6.21 -21.06
C GLN A 166 -0.69 -4.83 -21.37
N PRO A 167 -1.89 -4.73 -22.00
CA PRO A 167 -2.49 -3.45 -22.40
C PRO A 167 -2.57 -2.41 -21.28
N ASP A 168 -2.63 -2.87 -20.03
CA ASP A 168 -2.75 -2.05 -18.82
C ASP A 168 -1.42 -1.87 -18.07
N PHE A 169 -0.29 -2.22 -18.72
CA PHE A 169 1.02 -2.07 -18.11
C PHE A 169 1.21 -0.68 -17.53
N ALA A 170 1.29 -0.66 -16.23
CA ALA A 170 1.65 0.42 -15.30
C ALA A 170 1.72 1.83 -15.88
N LEU A 171 0.56 2.40 -16.14
CA LEU A 171 0.38 3.80 -16.53
C LEU A 171 1.12 4.80 -15.62
N ASN A 172 1.42 4.39 -14.39
CA ASN A 172 1.96 5.24 -13.34
C ASN A 172 3.40 4.92 -12.91
N GLN A 173 4.01 3.82 -13.42
CA GLN A 173 5.34 3.40 -12.99
C GLN A 173 6.38 3.60 -14.09
N PRO A 174 7.14 4.71 -14.08
CA PRO A 174 8.13 5.00 -15.11
C PRO A 174 9.27 3.97 -15.14
N LEU A 175 9.55 3.29 -14.03
CA LEU A 175 10.59 2.27 -13.90
C LEU A 175 10.07 0.83 -14.09
N GLY A 176 8.82 0.63 -14.51
CA GLY A 176 8.29 -0.69 -14.84
C GLY A 176 9.19 -1.52 -15.76
N PRO A 177 9.77 -0.95 -16.86
CA PRO A 177 10.72 -1.67 -17.71
C PRO A 177 12.00 -2.10 -16.99
N PHE A 178 12.45 -1.35 -15.98
CA PHE A 178 13.56 -1.78 -15.13
C PHE A 178 13.16 -2.96 -14.24
N ALA A 179 11.98 -2.89 -13.61
CA ALA A 179 11.51 -4.00 -12.78
C ALA A 179 11.44 -5.31 -13.58
N LEU A 180 10.95 -5.27 -14.83
CA LEU A 180 10.96 -6.43 -15.73
C LEU A 180 12.37 -6.96 -16.02
N ALA A 181 13.32 -6.06 -16.31
CA ALA A 181 14.71 -6.46 -16.54
C ALA A 181 15.36 -7.04 -15.28
N ALA A 182 14.98 -6.55 -14.09
CA ALA A 182 15.49 -7.06 -12.82
C ALA A 182 14.96 -8.46 -12.48
N LEU A 183 13.79 -8.87 -12.99
CA LEU A 183 13.28 -10.23 -12.81
C LEU A 183 14.21 -11.30 -13.41
N GLU A 184 14.95 -10.97 -14.47
CA GLU A 184 15.92 -11.89 -15.09
C GLU A 184 17.09 -12.24 -14.18
N LEU A 185 17.32 -11.45 -13.13
CA LEU A 185 18.42 -11.65 -12.17
C LEU A 185 18.03 -12.58 -11.02
N LEU A 186 16.74 -12.85 -10.84
CA LEU A 186 16.24 -13.65 -9.74
C LEU A 186 16.41 -15.15 -10.00
N ASP A 187 16.81 -15.88 -8.98
CA ASP A 187 16.87 -17.34 -9.00
C ASP A 187 15.46 -17.92 -8.77
N ARG A 188 14.90 -18.57 -9.79
CA ARG A 188 13.56 -19.16 -9.76
C ARG A 188 13.43 -20.36 -8.84
N ASP A 189 14.55 -21.03 -8.55
CA ASP A 189 14.58 -22.21 -7.69
C ASP A 189 14.81 -21.81 -6.22
N SER A 190 14.92 -20.51 -5.93
CA SER A 190 15.05 -20.01 -4.56
C SER A 190 13.72 -20.08 -3.81
N ASP A 191 13.77 -20.47 -2.54
CA ASP A 191 12.64 -20.45 -1.61
C ASP A 191 12.08 -19.03 -1.40
N THR A 192 12.91 -18.00 -1.66
CA THR A 192 12.53 -16.57 -1.54
C THR A 192 12.03 -15.97 -2.84
N TYR A 193 12.04 -16.71 -3.95
CA TYR A 193 11.73 -16.17 -5.29
C TYR A 193 10.48 -15.30 -5.33
N THR A 194 9.38 -15.78 -4.78
CA THR A 194 8.10 -15.04 -4.75
C THR A 194 8.22 -13.71 -4.02
N LEU A 195 8.91 -13.69 -2.87
CA LEU A 195 9.15 -12.48 -2.09
C LEU A 195 10.13 -11.53 -2.79
N ASP A 196 11.10 -12.08 -3.51
CA ASP A 196 12.09 -11.31 -4.25
C ASP A 196 11.45 -10.62 -5.47
N VAL A 197 10.53 -11.29 -6.17
CA VAL A 197 9.71 -10.66 -7.22
C VAL A 197 8.92 -9.48 -6.64
N ILE A 198 8.28 -9.65 -5.49
CA ILE A 198 7.56 -8.57 -4.82
C ILE A 198 8.49 -7.41 -4.50
N SER A 199 9.68 -7.68 -3.94
CA SER A 199 10.68 -6.66 -3.60
C SER A 199 11.17 -5.87 -4.81
N VAL A 200 11.33 -6.52 -5.97
CA VAL A 200 11.67 -5.87 -7.24
C VAL A 200 10.59 -4.85 -7.62
N PHE A 201 9.32 -5.24 -7.58
CA PHE A 201 8.23 -4.33 -7.92
C PHE A 201 8.02 -3.25 -6.86
N GLU A 202 8.18 -3.56 -5.58
CA GLU A 202 8.12 -2.55 -4.51
C GLU A 202 9.19 -1.48 -4.69
N SER A 203 10.38 -1.84 -5.19
CA SER A 203 11.49 -0.89 -5.39
C SER A 203 11.19 0.25 -6.36
N VAL A 204 10.24 0.07 -7.26
CA VAL A 204 9.86 1.07 -8.28
C VAL A 204 8.58 1.83 -7.94
N LEU A 205 7.89 1.47 -6.86
CA LEU A 205 6.69 2.16 -6.38
C LEU A 205 7.03 3.46 -5.62
N GLU A 206 6.06 4.37 -5.54
CA GLU A 206 6.17 5.56 -4.69
C GLU A 206 6.29 5.17 -3.21
N ASP A 207 7.05 5.98 -2.44
CA ASP A 207 7.31 5.70 -1.05
C ASP A 207 6.11 6.03 -0.14
N PRO A 208 5.57 5.06 0.61
CA PRO A 208 4.64 5.33 1.69
C PRO A 208 5.39 5.89 2.90
N THR A 209 5.91 7.11 2.77
CA THR A 209 6.83 7.76 3.73
C THR A 209 6.46 7.56 5.20
N PRO A 210 5.17 7.71 5.64
CA PRO A 210 4.83 7.49 7.04
C PRO A 210 5.11 6.07 7.53
N LEU A 211 4.90 5.06 6.68
CA LEU A 211 5.15 3.66 7.01
C LEU A 211 6.66 3.37 7.03
N LEU A 212 7.42 3.83 6.04
CA LEU A 212 8.87 3.63 6.01
C LEU A 212 9.57 4.25 7.23
N ILE A 213 9.13 5.44 7.66
CA ILE A 213 9.63 6.07 8.90
C ILE A 213 9.28 5.22 10.12
N ALA A 214 8.10 4.61 10.16
CA ALA A 214 7.70 3.77 11.27
C ALA A 214 8.50 2.45 11.31
N GLN A 215 8.72 1.80 10.16
CA GLN A 215 9.60 0.63 10.04
C GLN A 215 11.04 0.96 10.48
N GLN A 216 11.60 2.09 10.02
CA GLN A 216 12.93 2.54 10.45
C GLN A 216 12.99 2.73 11.96
N LYS A 217 11.96 3.34 12.56
CA LYS A 217 11.90 3.55 14.01
C LYS A 217 11.86 2.24 14.78
N GLN A 218 11.10 1.28 14.28
CA GLN A 218 11.02 -0.06 14.89
C GLN A 218 12.38 -0.76 14.81
N ALA A 219 12.98 -0.86 13.61
CA ALA A 219 14.28 -1.48 13.41
C ALA A 219 15.37 -0.86 14.30
N ARG A 220 15.38 0.48 14.42
CA ARG A 220 16.28 1.19 15.36
C ARG A 220 16.01 0.84 16.81
N GLY A 221 14.75 0.63 17.19
CA GLY A 221 14.34 0.25 18.54
C GLY A 221 14.83 -1.15 18.90
N GLU A 222 14.65 -2.09 17.99
CA GLU A 222 15.08 -3.48 18.12
C GLU A 222 16.61 -3.57 18.25
N GLU A 223 17.34 -2.87 17.40
CA GLU A 223 18.80 -2.84 17.43
C GLU A 223 19.33 -2.17 18.72
N ILE A 224 18.69 -1.10 19.18
CA ILE A 224 19.03 -0.49 20.48
C ILE A 224 18.87 -1.50 21.60
N ALA A 225 17.83 -2.32 21.57
CA ALA A 225 17.57 -3.34 22.60
C ALA A 225 18.63 -4.45 22.54
N ALA A 226 18.95 -4.95 21.33
CA ALA A 226 19.97 -5.98 21.11
C ALA A 226 21.35 -5.51 21.56
N LEU A 227 21.83 -4.36 21.05
CA LEU A 227 23.14 -3.80 21.42
C LEU A 227 23.25 -3.45 22.90
N LYS A 228 22.11 -3.10 23.55
CA LYS A 228 22.07 -2.88 24.98
C LYS A 228 22.22 -4.18 25.78
N ALA A 229 21.60 -5.25 25.30
CA ALA A 229 21.73 -6.58 25.90
C ALA A 229 23.19 -7.11 25.79
N GLU A 230 23.86 -6.82 24.67
CA GLU A 230 25.26 -7.13 24.44
C GLU A 230 26.24 -6.24 25.24
N GLY A 231 25.74 -5.17 25.89
CA GLY A 231 26.56 -4.28 26.70
C GLY A 231 27.38 -3.25 25.92
N VAL A 232 27.03 -2.97 24.66
CA VAL A 232 27.68 -1.96 23.83
C VAL A 232 27.55 -0.57 24.41
N ASP A 233 28.64 0.24 24.39
CA ASP A 233 28.66 1.60 24.92
C ASP A 233 27.62 2.51 24.22
N TYR A 234 27.10 3.49 24.97
CA TYR A 234 26.02 4.37 24.44
C TYR A 234 26.42 5.09 23.16
N ASN A 235 27.63 5.64 23.07
CA ASN A 235 28.06 6.42 21.90
C ASN A 235 28.24 5.51 20.66
N GLU A 236 28.84 4.32 20.87
CA GLU A 236 29.01 3.33 19.82
C GLU A 236 27.67 2.81 19.32
N ARG A 237 26.76 2.47 20.24
CA ARG A 237 25.39 2.05 19.91
C ARG A 237 24.64 3.11 19.10
N MET A 238 24.72 4.39 19.49
CA MET A 238 24.06 5.47 18.76
C MET A 238 24.63 5.67 17.36
N ALA A 239 25.92 5.47 17.16
CA ALA A 239 26.55 5.53 15.84
C ALA A 239 26.06 4.42 14.91
N ILE A 240 25.93 3.18 15.41
CA ILE A 240 25.38 2.06 14.66
C ILE A 240 23.91 2.31 14.29
N VAL A 241 23.09 2.73 15.27
CA VAL A 241 21.67 2.96 15.07
C VAL A 241 21.38 4.12 14.10
N GLU A 242 22.26 5.10 14.01
CA GLU A 242 22.08 6.24 13.08
C GLU A 242 22.14 5.79 11.61
N GLU A 243 22.85 4.73 11.29
CA GLU A 243 22.97 4.15 9.94
C GLU A 243 21.78 3.25 9.56
N ILE A 244 20.94 2.84 10.52
CA ILE A 244 19.80 1.96 10.26
C ILE A 244 18.70 2.71 9.52
N THR A 245 18.30 2.14 8.39
CA THR A 245 17.16 2.55 7.57
C THR A 245 15.97 1.61 7.78
N TRP A 246 14.92 1.74 6.95
CA TRP A 246 13.88 0.71 6.83
C TRP A 246 14.43 -0.54 6.15
N PRO A 247 13.74 -1.70 6.25
CA PRO A 247 14.13 -2.91 5.55
C PRO A 247 14.17 -2.73 4.04
N MET A 248 15.29 -3.04 3.42
CA MET A 248 15.55 -2.86 1.98
C MET A 248 16.09 -4.18 1.38
N PRO A 249 15.23 -5.20 1.23
CA PRO A 249 15.67 -6.46 0.62
C PRO A 249 16.15 -6.22 -0.81
N LEU A 250 17.18 -6.96 -1.22
CA LEU A 250 17.84 -6.88 -2.53
C LEU A 250 18.38 -5.46 -2.87
N ALA A 251 18.65 -4.59 -1.89
CA ALA A 251 19.05 -3.22 -2.17
C ALA A 251 20.34 -3.15 -3.00
N ASP A 252 21.37 -3.86 -2.61
CA ASP A 252 22.68 -3.84 -3.27
C ASP A 252 22.58 -4.38 -4.71
N GLU A 253 21.87 -5.49 -4.90
CA GLU A 253 21.67 -6.14 -6.20
C GLU A 253 20.84 -5.23 -7.14
N LEU A 254 19.78 -4.63 -6.61
CA LEU A 254 18.91 -3.73 -7.37
C LEU A 254 19.61 -2.42 -7.74
N GLU A 255 20.43 -1.85 -6.84
CA GLU A 255 21.22 -0.65 -7.12
C GLU A 255 22.29 -0.91 -8.18
N GLU A 256 23.00 -2.05 -8.11
CA GLU A 256 23.97 -2.44 -9.13
C GLU A 256 23.28 -2.67 -10.49
N ALA A 257 22.19 -3.44 -10.51
CA ALA A 257 21.40 -3.68 -11.71
C ALA A 257 20.88 -2.39 -12.32
N TYR A 258 20.37 -1.47 -11.48
CA TYR A 258 19.89 -0.17 -11.93
C TYR A 258 20.99 0.70 -12.52
N GLY A 259 22.16 0.69 -11.90
CA GLY A 259 23.34 1.38 -12.43
C GLY A 259 23.77 0.86 -13.82
N ILE A 260 23.64 -0.46 -14.06
CA ILE A 260 23.89 -1.07 -15.37
C ILE A 260 22.76 -0.69 -16.35
N TYR A 261 21.51 -0.80 -15.93
CA TYR A 261 20.34 -0.46 -16.72
C TYR A 261 20.38 0.99 -17.22
N CYS A 262 20.75 1.94 -16.38
CA CYS A 262 20.89 3.36 -16.70
C CYS A 262 21.97 3.65 -17.76
N LYS A 263 22.96 2.76 -17.96
CA LYS A 263 23.97 2.91 -19.05
C LYS A 263 23.34 2.69 -20.41
N GLY A 264 22.43 1.71 -20.53
CA GLY A 264 21.66 1.43 -21.73
C GLY A 264 20.43 2.34 -21.92
N HIS A 265 19.90 2.87 -20.82
CA HIS A 265 18.65 3.63 -20.76
C HIS A 265 18.85 4.98 -20.08
N PRO A 266 19.47 5.98 -20.72
CA PRO A 266 19.84 7.26 -20.09
C PRO A 266 18.65 8.02 -19.48
N TRP A 267 17.44 7.81 -19.96
CA TRP A 267 16.21 8.41 -19.43
C TRP A 267 15.89 7.92 -18.01
N ALA A 268 16.30 6.70 -17.65
CA ALA A 268 16.07 6.12 -16.32
C ALA A 268 16.78 6.93 -15.21
N ARG A 269 17.88 7.61 -15.53
CA ARG A 269 18.61 8.46 -14.57
C ARG A 269 17.81 9.65 -14.02
N GLU A 270 16.65 9.94 -14.58
CA GLU A 270 15.74 10.96 -14.05
C GLU A 270 14.91 10.46 -12.86
N PHE A 271 15.01 9.18 -12.56
CA PHE A 271 14.29 8.49 -11.51
C PHE A 271 15.28 7.79 -10.58
N ASP A 272 14.87 7.55 -9.36
CA ASP A 272 15.61 6.77 -8.39
C ASP A 272 14.77 5.54 -8.03
N ILE A 273 15.43 4.40 -7.82
CA ILE A 273 14.77 3.25 -7.19
C ILE A 273 14.77 3.45 -5.68
N SER A 274 13.78 2.90 -5.03
CA SER A 274 13.66 2.94 -3.57
C SER A 274 13.32 1.55 -3.06
N PRO A 275 14.34 0.69 -2.83
CA PRO A 275 14.12 -0.62 -2.23
C PRO A 275 13.39 -0.48 -0.89
N LYS A 276 12.36 -1.27 -0.69
CA LYS A 276 11.52 -1.25 0.51
C LYS A 276 10.80 -2.58 0.66
N SER A 277 10.28 -2.82 1.84
CA SER A 277 9.56 -4.04 2.19
C SER A 277 8.27 -3.67 2.92
N VAL A 278 7.16 -3.66 2.22
CA VAL A 278 5.83 -3.42 2.80
C VAL A 278 4.94 -4.64 2.58
N VAL A 279 4.68 -5.01 1.33
CA VAL A 279 3.90 -6.22 1.01
C VAL A 279 4.68 -7.45 1.45
N ARG A 280 6.00 -7.47 1.22
CA ARG A 280 6.87 -8.55 1.70
C ARG A 280 6.79 -8.69 3.22
N ASP A 281 6.91 -7.60 3.97
CA ASP A 281 6.80 -7.58 5.43
C ASP A 281 5.46 -8.13 5.92
N MET A 282 4.36 -7.73 5.27
CA MET A 282 3.03 -8.27 5.57
C MET A 282 2.95 -9.79 5.36
N ILE A 283 3.59 -10.30 4.32
CA ILE A 283 3.59 -11.74 4.02
C ILE A 283 4.48 -12.49 5.00
N GLU A 284 5.71 -12.00 5.22
CA GLU A 284 6.67 -12.62 6.12
C GLU A 284 6.13 -12.72 7.55
N HIS A 285 5.34 -11.72 8.00
CA HIS A 285 4.75 -11.67 9.34
C HIS A 285 3.26 -12.04 9.40
N GLY A 286 2.67 -12.51 8.29
CA GLY A 286 1.26 -12.90 8.24
C GLY A 286 0.27 -11.78 8.62
N MET A 287 0.62 -10.51 8.34
CA MET A 287 -0.15 -9.35 8.78
C MET A 287 -1.39 -9.13 7.91
N THR A 288 -2.50 -8.78 8.54
CA THR A 288 -3.64 -8.14 7.89
C THR A 288 -3.39 -6.63 7.75
N PHE A 289 -4.29 -5.91 7.05
CA PHE A 289 -4.23 -4.45 7.01
C PHE A 289 -4.28 -3.82 8.41
N SER A 290 -5.19 -4.30 9.26
CA SER A 290 -5.33 -3.82 10.63
C SER A 290 -4.09 -4.07 11.47
N ASP A 291 -3.45 -5.22 11.28
CA ASP A 291 -2.19 -5.55 11.96
C ASP A 291 -1.06 -4.62 11.55
N LEU A 292 -0.92 -4.34 10.23
CA LEU A 292 0.08 -3.41 9.72
C LEU A 292 -0.10 -2.01 10.33
N ILE A 293 -1.36 -1.54 10.36
CA ILE A 293 -1.68 -0.23 10.96
C ILE A 293 -1.39 -0.21 12.47
N ALA A 294 -1.73 -1.26 13.19
CA ALA A 294 -1.51 -1.36 14.63
C ALA A 294 -0.03 -1.47 14.98
N THR A 295 0.70 -2.39 14.31
CA THR A 295 2.14 -2.64 14.55
C THR A 295 2.96 -1.36 14.36
N TYR A 296 2.69 -0.61 13.31
CA TYR A 296 3.43 0.61 12.98
C TYR A 296 2.78 1.91 13.50
N GLY A 297 1.65 1.83 14.21
CA GLY A 297 0.96 2.99 14.79
C GLY A 297 0.45 3.98 13.75
N LEU A 298 -0.06 3.51 12.60
CA LEU A 298 -0.38 4.29 11.40
C LEU A 298 -1.84 4.73 11.30
N ALA A 299 -2.62 4.75 12.38
CA ALA A 299 -4.03 5.13 12.38
C ALA A 299 -4.35 6.49 11.71
N ARG A 300 -3.37 7.40 11.59
CA ARG A 300 -3.53 8.69 10.90
C ARG A 300 -3.06 8.67 9.45
N ALA A 301 -2.47 7.59 9.00
CA ALA A 301 -1.89 7.43 7.67
C ALA A 301 -2.50 6.23 6.91
N GLU A 302 -3.60 5.65 7.40
CA GLU A 302 -4.29 4.50 6.79
C GLU A 302 -4.53 4.69 5.29
N GLY A 303 -5.01 5.86 4.87
CA GLY A 303 -5.25 6.16 3.46
C GLY A 303 -3.97 6.14 2.60
N VAL A 304 -2.80 6.50 3.15
CA VAL A 304 -1.52 6.41 2.42
C VAL A 304 -1.10 4.97 2.27
N VAL A 305 -1.25 4.17 3.32
CA VAL A 305 -0.94 2.73 3.29
C VAL A 305 -1.86 2.01 2.32
N LEU A 306 -3.17 2.26 2.37
CA LEU A 306 -4.13 1.65 1.46
C LEU A 306 -3.86 2.02 -0.01
N HIS A 307 -3.52 3.27 -0.27
CA HIS A 307 -3.13 3.71 -1.62
C HIS A 307 -1.90 2.95 -2.12
N TYR A 308 -0.87 2.82 -1.29
CA TYR A 308 0.32 2.06 -1.61
C TYR A 308 0.02 0.58 -1.92
N LEU A 309 -0.77 -0.09 -1.06
CA LEU A 309 -1.14 -1.49 -1.27
C LEU A 309 -1.97 -1.68 -2.55
N THR A 310 -2.83 -0.70 -2.87
CA THR A 310 -3.58 -0.69 -4.12
C THR A 310 -2.66 -0.58 -5.34
N ASP A 311 -1.66 0.29 -5.28
CA ASP A 311 -0.68 0.45 -6.36
C ASP A 311 0.23 -0.77 -6.49
N ALA A 312 0.63 -1.38 -5.36
CA ALA A 312 1.39 -2.62 -5.34
C ALA A 312 0.59 -3.78 -5.97
N TRP A 313 -0.65 -3.97 -5.54
CA TRP A 313 -1.53 -4.97 -6.13
C TRP A 313 -1.67 -4.83 -7.65
N ARG A 314 -1.98 -3.62 -8.11
CA ARG A 314 -2.12 -3.35 -9.55
C ARG A 314 -0.83 -3.62 -10.32
N THR A 315 0.28 -3.13 -9.77
CA THR A 315 1.56 -3.30 -10.43
C THR A 315 1.91 -4.77 -10.56
N LEU A 316 1.73 -5.56 -9.50
CA LEU A 316 1.94 -7.00 -9.53
C LEU A 316 0.98 -7.69 -10.51
N GLN A 317 -0.31 -7.37 -10.48
CA GLN A 317 -1.33 -8.00 -11.32
C GLN A 317 -1.12 -7.72 -12.81
N HIS A 318 -0.70 -6.49 -13.17
CA HIS A 318 -0.64 -6.07 -14.57
C HIS A 318 0.77 -6.05 -15.16
N SER A 319 1.81 -6.11 -14.34
CA SER A 319 3.19 -5.95 -14.82
C SER A 319 4.02 -7.22 -14.74
N VAL A 320 3.63 -8.22 -13.94
CA VAL A 320 4.37 -9.50 -13.89
C VAL A 320 4.01 -10.33 -15.12
N PRO A 321 4.98 -10.65 -16.01
CA PRO A 321 4.73 -11.51 -17.15
C PRO A 321 4.40 -12.94 -16.71
N GLN A 322 3.57 -13.62 -17.48
CA GLN A 322 3.08 -14.98 -17.14
C GLN A 322 4.21 -15.99 -16.93
N GLU A 323 5.32 -15.81 -17.61
CA GLU A 323 6.51 -16.66 -17.46
C GLU A 323 7.18 -16.55 -16.09
N TYR A 324 6.98 -15.45 -15.36
CA TYR A 324 7.51 -15.21 -14.00
C TYR A 324 6.49 -15.47 -12.89
N LEU A 325 5.22 -15.73 -13.25
CA LEU A 325 4.18 -16.06 -12.29
C LEU A 325 4.37 -17.50 -11.79
N THR A 326 4.38 -17.64 -10.47
CA THR A 326 4.26 -18.92 -9.75
C THR A 326 2.87 -19.00 -9.12
N ASP A 327 2.43 -20.21 -8.77
CA ASP A 327 1.15 -20.39 -8.07
C ASP A 327 1.10 -19.58 -6.76
N ASP A 328 2.22 -19.53 -6.01
CA ASP A 328 2.33 -18.76 -4.77
C ASP A 328 2.24 -17.25 -5.03
N LEU A 329 2.86 -16.73 -6.10
CA LEU A 329 2.78 -15.32 -6.45
C LEU A 329 1.36 -14.93 -6.91
N GLU A 330 0.70 -15.77 -7.71
CA GLU A 330 -0.70 -15.57 -8.06
C GLU A 330 -1.61 -15.54 -6.84
N ASP A 331 -1.38 -16.44 -5.88
CA ASP A 331 -2.11 -16.47 -4.64
C ASP A 331 -1.94 -15.17 -3.84
N ILE A 332 -0.71 -14.65 -3.76
CA ILE A 332 -0.44 -13.37 -3.08
C ILE A 332 -1.13 -12.21 -3.79
N ILE A 333 -1.10 -12.15 -5.12
CA ILE A 333 -1.79 -11.11 -5.89
C ILE A 333 -3.30 -11.14 -5.63
N VAL A 334 -3.91 -12.33 -5.62
CA VAL A 334 -5.34 -12.49 -5.30
C VAL A 334 -5.65 -12.07 -3.86
N TRP A 335 -4.82 -12.46 -2.90
CA TRP A 335 -4.94 -12.06 -1.50
C TRP A 335 -4.84 -10.54 -1.32
N LEU A 336 -3.83 -9.92 -1.93
CA LEU A 336 -3.63 -8.47 -1.83
C LEU A 336 -4.80 -7.70 -2.43
N GLY A 337 -5.36 -8.17 -3.56
CA GLY A 337 -6.56 -7.59 -4.17
C GLY A 337 -7.79 -7.70 -3.28
N GLU A 338 -7.97 -8.83 -2.60
CA GLU A 338 -9.08 -9.01 -1.67
C GLU A 338 -8.92 -8.15 -0.41
N LEU A 339 -7.69 -8.03 0.12
CA LEU A 339 -7.36 -7.17 1.26
C LEU A 339 -7.70 -5.70 0.95
N VAL A 340 -7.30 -5.20 -0.22
CA VAL A 340 -7.63 -3.82 -0.67
C VAL A 340 -9.14 -3.64 -0.79
N ARG A 341 -9.86 -4.61 -1.36
CA ARG A 341 -11.31 -4.57 -1.54
C ARG A 341 -12.07 -4.51 -0.22
N GLN A 342 -11.64 -5.25 0.78
CA GLN A 342 -12.27 -5.26 2.11
C GLN A 342 -12.14 -3.92 2.83
N VAL A 343 -11.03 -3.22 2.63
CA VAL A 343 -10.81 -1.91 3.27
C VAL A 343 -11.56 -0.81 2.52
N ASP A 344 -11.56 -0.80 1.20
CA ASP A 344 -12.27 0.18 0.38
C ASP A 344 -12.66 -0.39 -1.01
N SER A 345 -13.87 -0.91 -1.11
CA SER A 345 -14.41 -1.43 -2.37
C SER A 345 -14.54 -0.34 -3.45
N SER A 346 -14.71 0.93 -3.07
CA SER A 346 -14.90 2.02 -4.02
C SER A 346 -13.66 2.27 -4.88
N LEU A 347 -12.46 2.07 -4.34
CA LEU A 347 -11.21 2.21 -5.09
C LEU A 347 -11.08 1.17 -6.20
N VAL A 348 -11.44 -0.07 -5.92
CA VAL A 348 -11.37 -1.17 -6.90
C VAL A 348 -12.42 -0.97 -8.00
N ASP A 349 -13.64 -0.58 -7.61
CA ASP A 349 -14.76 -0.37 -8.54
C ASP A 349 -14.53 0.84 -9.45
N GLU A 350 -14.00 1.95 -8.92
CA GLU A 350 -13.67 3.15 -9.71
C GLU A 350 -12.63 2.84 -10.81
N TRP A 351 -11.73 1.92 -10.54
CA TRP A 351 -10.70 1.53 -11.50
C TRP A 351 -11.17 0.50 -12.51
N ALA A 352 -12.02 -0.43 -12.12
CA ALA A 352 -12.69 -1.32 -13.06
C ALA A 352 -13.48 -0.51 -14.12
N GLN A 353 -14.13 0.58 -13.69
CA GLN A 353 -14.80 1.54 -14.59
C GLN A 353 -13.85 2.32 -15.49
N LEU A 354 -12.66 2.67 -15.00
CA LEU A 354 -11.67 3.39 -15.82
C LEU A 354 -11.01 2.48 -16.85
N ALA A 355 -10.85 1.20 -16.56
CA ALA A 355 -10.30 0.21 -17.47
C ALA A 355 -11.28 -0.13 -18.61
N ASP A 356 -12.57 -0.18 -18.34
CA ASP A 356 -13.63 -0.39 -19.35
C ASP A 356 -14.83 0.54 -19.08
N PRO A 357 -14.85 1.75 -19.69
CA PRO A 357 -15.92 2.72 -19.50
C PRO A 357 -17.31 2.27 -19.99
N ASP A 358 -17.36 1.28 -20.88
CA ASP A 358 -18.58 0.73 -21.48
C ASP A 358 -19.05 -0.55 -20.76
N ALA A 359 -18.26 -1.08 -19.83
CA ALA A 359 -18.69 -2.19 -19.01
C ALA A 359 -19.90 -1.77 -18.15
N PRO A 360 -20.99 -2.53 -18.15
CA PRO A 360 -22.10 -2.23 -17.25
C PRO A 360 -21.60 -2.23 -15.81
N ILE A 361 -21.94 -1.16 -15.06
CA ILE A 361 -21.65 -1.05 -13.63
C ILE A 361 -22.27 -2.28 -12.95
N SER A 362 -21.45 -3.27 -12.73
CA SER A 362 -21.88 -4.49 -12.09
C SER A 362 -20.89 -4.79 -10.96
N HIS A 363 -21.26 -4.35 -9.76
CA HIS A 363 -20.79 -4.96 -8.51
C HIS A 363 -20.90 -6.50 -8.55
N ASP A 364 -21.46 -7.03 -9.63
CA ASP A 364 -21.95 -8.38 -9.77
C ASP A 364 -21.12 -9.24 -10.76
N THR A 365 -20.28 -8.66 -11.63
CA THR A 365 -19.69 -9.45 -12.74
C THR A 365 -18.38 -10.11 -12.31
N LEU A 366 -17.48 -9.41 -11.62
CA LEU A 366 -16.27 -10.02 -11.04
C LEU A 366 -16.61 -10.92 -9.85
N ALA A 367 -17.59 -10.52 -9.04
CA ALA A 367 -18.13 -11.35 -7.97
C ALA A 367 -18.84 -12.61 -8.51
N ARG A 368 -19.49 -12.53 -9.69
CA ARG A 368 -20.15 -13.71 -10.33
C ARG A 368 -19.17 -14.65 -11.00
N GLU A 369 -18.08 -14.18 -11.56
CA GLU A 369 -17.05 -15.06 -12.13
C GLU A 369 -16.26 -15.81 -11.04
N LEU A 370 -16.12 -15.24 -9.85
CA LEU A 370 -15.40 -15.83 -8.71
C LEU A 370 -16.32 -16.54 -7.71
N ALA A 371 -17.62 -16.26 -7.71
CA ALA A 371 -18.59 -16.76 -6.74
C ALA A 371 -19.60 -17.74 -7.36
N PHE A 372 -19.14 -18.93 -7.79
CA PHE A 372 -20.05 -20.03 -8.02
C PHE A 372 -20.66 -20.50 -6.69
N GLY A 373 -21.85 -19.96 -6.34
CA GLY A 373 -22.69 -20.53 -5.30
C GLY A 373 -22.69 -19.85 -3.93
N VAL A 374 -22.31 -18.57 -3.81
CA VAL A 374 -22.35 -17.82 -2.54
C VAL A 374 -23.56 -16.87 -2.51
N GLU A 375 -24.33 -16.90 -1.41
CA GLU A 375 -25.54 -16.08 -1.23
C GLU A 375 -25.22 -14.59 -1.01
N ASP A 376 -24.01 -14.23 -0.54
CA ASP A 376 -23.56 -12.85 -0.34
C ASP A 376 -22.17 -12.64 -0.98
N PRO A 377 -22.06 -11.86 -2.08
CA PRO A 377 -20.79 -11.59 -2.75
C PRO A 377 -19.86 -10.68 -1.94
N THR A 378 -20.31 -10.05 -0.87
CA THR A 378 -19.50 -9.22 0.04
C THR A 378 -18.91 -10.02 1.19
N ALA A 379 -19.30 -11.28 1.36
CA ALA A 379 -18.79 -12.14 2.41
C ALA A 379 -17.29 -12.42 2.25
N LEU A 380 -16.54 -12.42 3.34
CA LEU A 380 -15.09 -12.70 3.39
C LEU A 380 -14.74 -14.03 2.72
N THR A 381 -15.61 -15.03 2.90
CA THR A 381 -15.41 -16.39 2.38
C THR A 381 -15.92 -16.58 0.95
N ALA A 382 -16.45 -15.54 0.29
CA ALA A 382 -16.94 -15.58 -1.08
C ALA A 382 -15.84 -16.00 -2.06
N ASN A 383 -14.64 -15.42 -1.90
CA ASN A 383 -13.45 -15.86 -2.63
C ASN A 383 -12.68 -16.92 -1.82
N GLN A 384 -13.00 -18.20 -2.08
CA GLN A 384 -12.39 -19.32 -1.35
C GLN A 384 -10.85 -19.41 -1.54
N ARG A 385 -10.29 -18.90 -2.64
CA ARG A 385 -8.84 -18.90 -2.87
C ARG A 385 -8.20 -17.85 -1.96
N ALA A 386 -8.68 -16.61 -1.98
CA ALA A 386 -8.20 -15.54 -1.12
C ALA A 386 -8.38 -15.88 0.37
N PHE A 387 -9.53 -16.42 0.74
CA PHE A 387 -9.78 -16.83 2.12
C PHE A 387 -8.82 -17.96 2.56
N GLY A 388 -8.49 -18.90 1.69
CA GLY A 388 -7.49 -19.94 1.96
C GLY A 388 -6.11 -19.38 2.24
N ILE A 389 -5.73 -18.27 1.57
CA ILE A 389 -4.46 -17.59 1.81
C ILE A 389 -4.51 -16.86 3.16
N MET A 390 -5.63 -16.23 3.51
CA MET A 390 -5.80 -15.61 4.84
C MET A 390 -5.67 -16.65 5.94
N VAL A 391 -6.25 -17.83 5.75
CA VAL A 391 -6.10 -18.95 6.70
C VAL A 391 -4.63 -19.38 6.81
N ARG A 392 -3.90 -19.50 5.70
CA ARG A 392 -2.46 -19.81 5.72
C ARG A 392 -1.67 -18.75 6.48
N ASN A 393 -1.96 -17.49 6.23
CA ASN A 393 -1.27 -16.38 6.89
C ASN A 393 -1.50 -16.37 8.40
N ILE A 394 -2.76 -16.55 8.85
CA ILE A 394 -3.05 -16.57 10.29
C ILE A 394 -2.40 -17.79 10.98
N MET A 395 -2.41 -18.96 10.34
CA MET A 395 -1.76 -20.14 10.89
C MET A 395 -0.25 -19.96 11.01
N PHE A 396 0.40 -19.36 9.99
CA PHE A 396 1.83 -19.07 10.07
C PHE A 396 2.15 -18.00 11.10
N ARG A 397 1.28 -17.02 11.30
CA ARG A 397 1.41 -16.04 12.37
C ARG A 397 1.39 -16.69 13.75
N LEU A 398 0.54 -17.71 13.95
CA LEU A 398 0.57 -18.47 15.22
C LEU A 398 1.95 -19.11 15.45
N VAL A 399 2.57 -19.68 14.39
CA VAL A 399 3.93 -20.23 14.46
C VAL A 399 4.97 -19.16 14.81
N GLN A 400 4.89 -17.98 14.20
CA GLN A 400 5.83 -16.88 14.49
C GLN A 400 5.69 -16.38 15.93
N LEU A 401 4.46 -16.16 16.40
CA LEU A 401 4.22 -15.73 17.76
C LEU A 401 4.69 -16.78 18.78
N PHE A 402 4.53 -18.06 18.44
CA PHE A 402 5.04 -19.18 19.22
C PHE A 402 6.59 -19.18 19.25
N ALA A 403 7.22 -18.97 18.10
CA ALA A 403 8.69 -18.89 17.97
C ALA A 403 9.31 -17.75 18.80
N TYR A 404 8.59 -16.63 18.90
CA TYR A 404 9.03 -15.45 19.67
C TYR A 404 8.48 -15.42 21.10
N GLU A 405 7.95 -16.53 21.60
CA GLU A 405 7.43 -16.69 22.96
C GLU A 405 6.38 -15.60 23.34
N GLN A 406 5.58 -15.15 22.37
CA GLN A 406 4.56 -14.11 22.59
C GLN A 406 3.23 -14.69 23.07
N GLU A 407 3.22 -15.32 24.22
CA GLU A 407 2.06 -15.99 24.82
C GLU A 407 0.86 -15.06 25.00
N ASP A 408 1.09 -13.83 25.48
CA ASP A 408 0.03 -12.83 25.69
C ASP A 408 -0.71 -12.51 24.38
N THR A 409 0.02 -12.39 23.28
CA THR A 409 -0.55 -12.09 21.96
C THR A 409 -1.34 -13.28 21.41
N LEU A 410 -0.81 -14.49 21.53
CA LEU A 410 -1.50 -15.73 21.15
C LEU A 410 -2.81 -15.90 21.91
N THR A 411 -2.78 -15.68 23.22
CA THR A 411 -3.96 -15.72 24.09
C THR A 411 -4.99 -14.67 23.67
N GLN A 412 -4.58 -13.44 23.38
CA GLN A 412 -5.47 -12.38 22.91
C GLN A 412 -6.10 -12.71 21.57
N MET A 413 -5.34 -13.29 20.63
CA MET A 413 -5.85 -13.68 19.31
C MET A 413 -6.91 -14.78 19.37
N THR A 414 -6.90 -15.58 20.41
CA THR A 414 -7.78 -16.74 20.62
C THR A 414 -8.77 -16.56 21.76
N GLU A 415 -8.86 -15.38 22.37
CA GLU A 415 -9.70 -15.07 23.54
C GLU A 415 -11.20 -15.37 23.31
N TYR A 416 -11.64 -15.36 22.05
CA TYR A 416 -13.01 -15.66 21.68
C TYR A 416 -13.35 -17.17 21.66
N LEU A 417 -12.36 -18.05 21.80
CA LEU A 417 -12.55 -19.50 21.90
C LEU A 417 -12.91 -19.89 23.34
N ASP A 418 -13.92 -20.73 23.47
CA ASP A 418 -14.32 -21.27 24.80
C ASP A 418 -13.25 -22.20 25.39
N ASP A 419 -12.48 -22.88 24.54
CA ASP A 419 -11.42 -23.84 24.92
C ASP A 419 -10.13 -23.51 24.12
N ALA A 420 -9.49 -22.40 24.48
CA ALA A 420 -8.24 -21.97 23.86
C ALA A 420 -7.07 -22.86 24.34
N PRO A 421 -6.06 -23.16 23.47
CA PRO A 421 -4.91 -23.95 23.89
C PRO A 421 -4.08 -23.23 24.95
N ASP A 422 -3.46 -24.02 25.84
CA ASP A 422 -2.45 -23.52 26.76
C ASP A 422 -1.12 -23.34 26.02
N PHE A 423 -0.91 -22.12 25.54
CA PHE A 423 0.29 -21.80 24.76
C PHE A 423 1.56 -21.85 25.60
N GLY A 424 1.50 -21.44 26.87
CA GLY A 424 2.65 -21.49 27.77
C GLY A 424 3.13 -22.91 27.98
N ALA A 425 2.22 -23.83 28.32
CA ALA A 425 2.57 -25.24 28.49
C ALA A 425 3.10 -25.89 27.21
N ALA A 426 2.57 -25.48 26.03
CA ALA A 426 3.03 -26.01 24.76
C ALA A 426 4.42 -25.45 24.37
N MET A 427 4.71 -24.17 24.67
CA MET A 427 6.05 -23.58 24.51
C MET A 427 7.06 -24.24 25.41
N ASP A 428 6.74 -24.43 26.69
CA ASP A 428 7.62 -25.13 27.63
C ASP A 428 7.97 -26.54 27.11
N ALA A 429 6.98 -27.27 26.60
CA ALA A 429 7.18 -28.60 26.05
C ALA A 429 8.03 -28.60 24.76
N TYR A 430 7.82 -27.63 23.90
CA TYR A 430 8.59 -27.51 22.66
C TYR A 430 10.06 -27.16 22.95
N PHE A 431 10.30 -26.12 23.71
CA PHE A 431 11.65 -25.63 24.03
C PHE A 431 12.42 -26.51 25.02
N GLU A 432 11.79 -27.55 25.62
CA GLU A 432 12.51 -28.62 26.31
C GLU A 432 13.28 -29.53 25.32
N ASP A 433 12.70 -29.75 24.12
CA ASP A 433 13.26 -30.66 23.12
C ASP A 433 14.03 -29.91 22.00
N TYR A 434 13.61 -28.70 21.60
CA TYR A 434 14.16 -27.94 20.49
C TYR A 434 14.62 -26.54 20.93
N ALA A 435 15.74 -26.08 20.35
CA ALA A 435 16.31 -24.79 20.73
C ALA A 435 15.70 -23.59 19.99
N ASP A 436 15.03 -23.81 18.83
CA ASP A 436 14.51 -22.75 17.95
C ASP A 436 13.37 -23.27 17.10
N VAL A 437 12.59 -22.35 16.51
CA VAL A 437 11.53 -22.62 15.54
C VAL A 437 11.91 -21.99 14.21
N ASP A 438 11.88 -22.78 13.13
CA ASP A 438 12.13 -22.22 11.78
C ASP A 438 10.93 -21.39 11.33
N VAL A 439 11.11 -20.08 11.21
CA VAL A 439 10.14 -19.12 10.70
C VAL A 439 10.52 -18.58 9.31
N SER A 440 11.49 -19.21 8.65
CA SER A 440 11.92 -18.84 7.29
C SER A 440 10.80 -19.04 6.25
N PRO A 441 10.94 -18.45 5.05
CA PRO A 441 10.00 -18.72 3.95
C PRO A 441 9.81 -20.21 3.64
N ALA A 442 10.84 -21.03 3.82
CA ALA A 442 10.75 -22.49 3.64
C ALA A 442 9.76 -23.16 4.60
N ALA A 443 9.61 -22.63 5.83
CA ALA A 443 8.64 -23.15 6.80
C ALA A 443 7.16 -22.86 6.43
N ARG A 444 6.94 -22.02 5.41
CA ARG A 444 5.60 -21.77 4.83
C ARG A 444 5.27 -22.68 3.67
N GLY A 445 6.16 -23.61 3.32
CA GLY A 445 5.98 -24.52 2.21
C GLY A 445 4.69 -25.33 2.31
N PRO A 446 4.15 -25.80 1.16
CA PRO A 446 2.91 -26.56 1.12
C PRO A 446 2.98 -27.89 1.90
N GLU A 447 4.16 -28.41 2.17
CA GLU A 447 4.40 -29.60 2.99
C GLU A 447 4.11 -29.38 4.48
N PHE A 448 4.17 -28.13 4.96
CA PHE A 448 3.91 -27.76 6.36
C PHE A 448 2.50 -27.23 6.59
N PHE A 449 1.73 -26.96 5.53
CA PHE A 449 0.38 -26.43 5.62
C PHE A 449 -0.65 -27.32 4.94
N LEU A 450 -1.55 -27.87 5.71
CA LEU A 450 -2.61 -28.77 5.24
C LEU A 450 -3.96 -28.09 5.44
N LEU A 451 -4.73 -27.91 4.37
CA LEU A 451 -6.06 -27.31 4.39
C LEU A 451 -7.06 -28.22 3.70
N LYS A 452 -8.07 -28.67 4.45
CA LYS A 452 -9.16 -29.47 3.92
C LYS A 452 -10.47 -28.70 3.99
N LYS A 453 -10.98 -28.34 2.82
CA LYS A 453 -12.20 -27.57 2.64
C LYS A 453 -13.43 -28.47 2.70
N THR A 454 -14.30 -28.27 3.68
CA THR A 454 -15.51 -29.09 3.84
C THR A 454 -16.72 -28.18 4.15
N GLY A 455 -17.49 -27.83 3.14
CA GLY A 455 -18.66 -26.96 3.30
C GLY A 455 -18.34 -25.62 3.94
N ARG A 456 -19.01 -25.28 5.07
CA ARG A 456 -18.82 -24.04 5.84
C ARG A 456 -17.87 -24.22 7.02
N SER A 457 -17.11 -25.33 7.05
CA SER A 457 -16.14 -25.60 8.11
C SER A 457 -14.89 -26.23 7.49
N TRP A 458 -13.73 -25.60 7.65
CA TRP A 458 -12.48 -26.04 7.07
C TRP A 458 -11.53 -26.56 8.13
N GLU A 459 -10.99 -27.75 7.93
CA GLU A 459 -9.95 -28.31 8.78
C GLU A 459 -8.58 -27.78 8.33
N VAL A 460 -7.78 -27.27 9.27
CA VAL A 460 -6.45 -26.73 8.97
C VAL A 460 -5.42 -27.30 9.92
N ARG A 461 -4.21 -27.54 9.40
CA ARG A 461 -3.05 -27.94 10.20
C ARG A 461 -1.81 -27.26 9.67
N GLN A 462 -1.06 -26.61 10.56
CA GLN A 462 0.24 -26.01 10.29
C GLN A 462 1.27 -26.73 11.15
N ILE A 463 2.19 -27.41 10.50
CA ILE A 463 3.30 -28.10 11.13
C ILE A 463 4.34 -27.05 11.52
N ILE A 464 4.87 -27.13 12.73
CA ILE A 464 5.99 -26.32 13.21
C ILE A 464 7.27 -27.02 12.73
N LYS A 465 8.02 -26.33 11.86
CA LYS A 465 9.29 -26.85 11.37
C LYS A 465 10.36 -26.64 12.43
N ASP A 466 10.85 -27.71 12.99
CA ASP A 466 11.94 -27.72 13.96
C ASP A 466 13.31 -27.87 13.27
N PRO A 467 14.43 -27.50 13.95
CA PRO A 467 15.77 -27.60 13.39
C PRO A 467 16.25 -29.05 13.11
N GLU A 468 15.65 -30.04 13.79
CA GLU A 468 16.03 -31.44 13.68
C GLU A 468 15.27 -32.17 12.58
N GLY A 469 14.13 -31.59 12.11
CA GLY A 469 13.30 -32.10 11.05
C GLY A 469 12.32 -33.20 11.49
N ASP A 470 12.05 -33.33 12.79
CA ASP A 470 11.11 -34.29 13.36
C ASP A 470 9.67 -33.89 13.07
N ASN A 471 9.38 -32.59 12.98
CA ASN A 471 8.07 -32.00 12.66
C ASN A 471 6.94 -32.56 13.58
N ALA A 472 7.26 -32.73 14.87
CA ALA A 472 6.37 -33.35 15.81
C ALA A 472 5.23 -32.42 16.25
N PHE A 473 5.50 -31.13 16.37
CA PHE A 473 4.53 -30.14 16.83
C PHE A 473 3.74 -29.52 15.67
N SER A 474 2.47 -29.24 15.89
CA SER A 474 1.64 -28.57 14.90
C SER A 474 0.47 -27.83 15.54
N PHE A 475 0.08 -26.70 14.97
CA PHE A 475 -1.22 -26.09 15.20
C PHE A 475 -2.25 -26.81 14.35
N ALA A 476 -3.33 -27.31 14.95
CA ALA A 476 -4.46 -27.89 14.25
C ALA A 476 -5.76 -27.22 14.69
N GLY A 477 -6.66 -26.99 13.75
CA GLY A 477 -7.90 -26.30 14.07
C GLY A 477 -8.99 -26.49 13.03
N VAL A 478 -10.13 -25.92 13.34
CA VAL A 478 -11.31 -25.88 12.49
C VAL A 478 -11.69 -24.43 12.30
N ILE A 479 -11.75 -23.98 11.06
CA ILE A 479 -12.18 -22.63 10.69
C ILE A 479 -13.70 -22.63 10.51
N ASP A 480 -14.37 -21.67 11.16
CA ASP A 480 -15.81 -21.41 10.98
C ASP A 480 -15.98 -20.27 9.96
N LEU A 481 -16.53 -20.61 8.79
CA LEU A 481 -16.71 -19.64 7.71
C LEU A 481 -17.83 -18.64 8.01
N ASP A 482 -18.89 -19.05 8.72
CA ASP A 482 -19.99 -18.15 9.05
C ASP A 482 -19.56 -17.15 10.12
N ALA A 483 -18.81 -17.59 11.12
CA ALA A 483 -18.21 -16.70 12.12
C ALA A 483 -17.18 -15.77 11.49
N SER A 484 -16.39 -16.25 10.51
CA SER A 484 -15.41 -15.45 9.78
C SER A 484 -16.08 -14.36 8.94
N ASP A 485 -17.16 -14.68 8.24
CA ASP A 485 -17.96 -13.69 7.47
C ASP A 485 -18.57 -12.63 8.38
N ALA A 486 -19.07 -13.02 9.56
CA ALA A 486 -19.65 -12.10 10.52
C ALA A 486 -18.62 -11.18 11.19
N ALA A 487 -17.40 -11.68 11.41
CA ALA A 487 -16.32 -10.93 12.05
C ALA A 487 -15.50 -10.09 11.06
N GLY A 488 -15.51 -10.43 9.75
CA GLY A 488 -14.62 -9.84 8.75
C GLY A 488 -13.16 -10.29 8.86
N GLU A 489 -12.91 -11.39 9.58
CA GLU A 489 -11.58 -11.97 9.77
C GLU A 489 -11.67 -13.49 9.99
N VAL A 490 -10.55 -14.20 9.84
CA VAL A 490 -10.54 -15.65 10.05
C VAL A 490 -10.87 -15.99 11.49
N ARG A 491 -11.90 -16.83 11.69
CA ARG A 491 -12.35 -17.30 13.01
C ARG A 491 -12.26 -18.81 13.11
N PHE A 492 -11.61 -19.27 14.18
CA PHE A 492 -11.56 -20.69 14.53
C PHE A 492 -12.81 -21.09 15.31
N ALA A 493 -13.37 -22.25 14.98
CA ALA A 493 -14.34 -22.93 15.84
C ALA A 493 -13.63 -23.76 16.92
N ASP A 494 -12.43 -24.24 16.61
CA ASP A 494 -11.55 -25.02 17.50
C ASP A 494 -10.11 -24.78 17.08
N LEU A 495 -9.21 -24.68 18.06
CA LEU A 495 -7.77 -24.57 17.85
C LEU A 495 -7.05 -25.37 18.92
N ARG A 496 -6.07 -26.18 18.54
CA ARG A 496 -5.26 -26.96 19.45
C ARG A 496 -3.83 -27.06 18.96
N ILE A 497 -2.94 -27.42 19.86
CA ILE A 497 -1.55 -27.74 19.56
C ILE A 497 -1.41 -29.26 19.74
N ASP A 498 -1.02 -29.94 18.67
CA ASP A 498 -0.74 -31.38 18.65
C ASP A 498 0.78 -31.59 18.77
N PHE A 499 1.24 -32.52 19.63
CA PHE A 499 2.64 -32.89 19.84
C PHE A 499 2.79 -34.33 20.30
#